data_16f51a6f2d5a2b4378775bc273c0335a
#
_entry.id   16f51a6f2d5a2b4378775bc273c0335a
#
_cell.length_a   1.000
_cell.length_b   1.000
_cell.length_c   1.000
_cell.angle_alpha   90.00
_cell.angle_beta   90.00
_cell.angle_gamma   90.00
#
_symmetry.space_group_name_H-M   'P 1'
#
loop_
_entity.id
_entity.type
_entity.pdbx_description
1 polymer ?
#
loop_
_entity_poly.entity_id
_entity_poly.type
_entity_poly.pdbx_seq_one_letter_code
_entity_poly.pdbx_strand_id
1 'polypeptide(L)'
;MYLYHCPMTPAEAVQIDWGEATVILGGIKQKIQIWCMRECHSGDIFVSAFYRQNEESFLEGIVKGLEHFGGTPRKIIFDNARVAVKEGFGYHAKATDKYLSLSAHYSFKPVFCNPAQGHEKGLVEGLVGLVRRNFFVPVPNISAIDELNKKLLEYCAVYRNHKIPEKNLTVGEMTENCKEHWIPLPPYRYDTSNTLQIKADDFSLVRFDHNKYSVPYQYSSKMITVKGSGNQVIMLFRGEIIAKYDRDYRHNQTHYRLEHYIGLIEKRPRSVYNAAPIKETVPTELYQFLMKLSSPKEIVKVLRLYLDTGNAVMKHLPYADSYNTLYAVVIGSSVRKMQIESSIEIVPPDLKRYDSLMKDGDVV
;
A
#
# COMPACT_ATOMS: atom_id res chain seq x y z
N MET A 1 -18.07 -3.32 -29.00
CA MET A 1 -17.28 -2.18 -28.50
C MET A 1 -15.93 -2.26 -29.21
N TYR A 2 -15.74 -1.44 -30.26
CA TYR A 2 -14.57 -1.53 -31.14
C TYR A 2 -13.32 -1.09 -30.38
N LEU A 3 -12.44 -2.04 -30.07
CA LEU A 3 -11.06 -1.78 -29.66
C LEU A 3 -10.29 -1.31 -30.89
N TYR A 4 -10.13 0.00 -31.05
CA TYR A 4 -9.26 0.56 -32.09
C TYR A 4 -7.83 0.07 -31.85
N HIS A 5 -7.40 -0.80 -32.71
CA HIS A 5 -6.03 -1.27 -32.80
C HIS A 5 -5.15 -0.12 -33.26
N CYS A 6 -4.40 0.51 -32.35
CA CYS A 6 -3.22 1.24 -32.76
C CYS A 6 -2.19 0.18 -33.16
N PRO A 7 -1.70 0.13 -34.41
CA PRO A 7 -0.72 -0.87 -34.84
C PRO A 7 0.67 -0.52 -34.29
N MET A 8 0.82 -0.61 -32.97
CA MET A 8 2.10 -0.41 -32.31
C MET A 8 2.86 -1.73 -32.26
N THR A 9 4.17 -1.64 -32.44
CA THR A 9 5.08 -2.78 -32.30
C THR A 9 5.21 -3.19 -30.82
N PRO A 10 5.63 -4.43 -30.52
CA PRO A 10 5.85 -4.90 -29.16
C PRO A 10 6.74 -3.94 -28.36
N ALA A 11 6.36 -3.65 -27.12
CA ALA A 11 7.08 -2.75 -26.20
C ALA A 11 7.36 -1.33 -26.73
N GLU A 12 6.66 -0.90 -27.78
CA GLU A 12 6.85 0.45 -28.34
C GLU A 12 6.31 1.52 -27.41
N ALA A 13 5.10 1.33 -26.88
CA ALA A 13 4.46 2.33 -26.04
C ALA A 13 3.61 1.74 -24.94
N VAL A 14 3.56 2.48 -23.85
CA VAL A 14 2.61 2.31 -22.75
C VAL A 14 1.81 3.59 -22.59
N GLN A 15 0.51 3.46 -22.40
CA GLN A 15 -0.37 4.57 -22.08
C GLN A 15 -0.70 4.59 -20.60
N ILE A 16 -0.80 5.78 -20.02
CA ILE A 16 -1.11 6.00 -18.62
C ILE A 16 -2.30 6.93 -18.49
N ASP A 17 -3.18 6.64 -17.54
CA ASP A 17 -4.28 7.52 -17.17
C ASP A 17 -4.63 7.41 -15.68
N TRP A 18 -5.18 8.48 -15.12
CA TRP A 18 -5.74 8.52 -13.79
C TRP A 18 -7.25 8.30 -13.78
N GLY A 19 -7.72 7.60 -12.77
CA GLY A 19 -9.13 7.51 -12.47
C GLY A 19 -9.41 7.76 -11.00
N GLU A 20 -10.67 7.91 -10.66
CA GLU A 20 -11.14 7.99 -9.27
C GLU A 20 -12.06 6.81 -8.97
N ALA A 21 -11.91 6.21 -7.80
CA ALA A 21 -12.80 5.15 -7.31
C ALA A 21 -13.16 5.36 -5.83
N THR A 22 -14.24 4.73 -5.41
CA THR A 22 -14.69 4.73 -4.01
C THR A 22 -14.32 3.40 -3.35
N VAL A 23 -13.80 3.46 -2.12
CA VAL A 23 -13.49 2.31 -1.29
C VAL A 23 -13.96 2.53 0.15
N ILE A 24 -14.12 1.45 0.91
CA ILE A 24 -14.19 1.49 2.37
C ILE A 24 -12.82 1.05 2.87
N LEU A 25 -12.07 1.98 3.47
CA LEU A 25 -10.71 1.77 3.94
C LEU A 25 -10.68 1.94 5.46
N GLY A 26 -10.33 0.87 6.18
CA GLY A 26 -10.37 0.89 7.65
C GLY A 26 -11.74 1.26 8.21
N GLY A 27 -12.83 0.84 7.54
CA GLY A 27 -14.22 1.17 7.92
C GLY A 27 -14.72 2.55 7.44
N ILE A 28 -13.88 3.37 6.80
CA ILE A 28 -14.24 4.72 6.34
C ILE A 28 -14.42 4.71 4.82
N LYS A 29 -15.61 5.11 4.35
CA LYS A 29 -15.88 5.30 2.92
C LYS A 29 -15.17 6.55 2.41
N GLN A 30 -14.30 6.39 1.43
CA GLN A 30 -13.54 7.50 0.85
C GLN A 30 -13.22 7.30 -0.62
N LYS A 31 -12.86 8.39 -1.28
CA LYS A 31 -12.35 8.40 -2.65
C LYS A 31 -10.85 8.22 -2.67
N ILE A 32 -10.38 7.44 -3.63
CA ILE A 32 -8.96 7.22 -3.93
C ILE A 32 -8.71 7.47 -5.41
N GLN A 33 -7.45 7.64 -5.77
CA GLN A 33 -6.99 7.74 -7.14
C GLN A 33 -6.50 6.38 -7.63
N ILE A 34 -6.95 5.97 -8.80
CA ILE A 34 -6.47 4.77 -9.46
C ILE A 34 -5.53 5.16 -10.61
N TRP A 35 -4.35 4.59 -10.58
CA TRP A 35 -3.34 4.68 -11.63
C TRP A 35 -3.51 3.51 -12.58
N CYS A 36 -3.78 3.79 -13.84
CA CYS A 36 -3.95 2.79 -14.87
C CYS A 36 -2.85 2.92 -15.92
N MET A 37 -2.19 1.82 -16.22
CA MET A 37 -1.13 1.73 -17.22
C MET A 37 -1.42 0.55 -18.15
N ARG A 38 -1.31 0.75 -19.46
CA ARG A 38 -1.61 -0.27 -20.46
C ARG A 38 -0.54 -0.33 -21.51
N GLU A 39 -0.01 -1.52 -21.78
CA GLU A 39 0.85 -1.79 -22.91
C GLU A 39 0.04 -1.80 -24.20
N CYS A 40 0.49 -1.05 -25.21
CA CYS A 40 -0.33 -0.74 -26.38
C CYS A 40 -0.44 -1.89 -27.40
N HIS A 41 0.51 -2.83 -27.41
CA HIS A 41 0.52 -3.97 -28.34
C HIS A 41 -0.20 -5.20 -27.79
N SER A 42 0.16 -5.65 -26.60
CA SER A 42 -0.42 -6.83 -25.94
C SER A 42 -1.74 -6.54 -25.26
N GLY A 43 -1.96 -5.26 -24.89
CA GLY A 43 -3.08 -4.86 -24.06
C GLY A 43 -2.92 -5.19 -22.58
N ASP A 44 -1.74 -5.65 -22.13
CA ASP A 44 -1.47 -5.94 -20.72
C ASP A 44 -1.64 -4.69 -19.87
N ILE A 45 -2.09 -4.89 -18.64
CA ILE A 45 -2.48 -3.79 -17.75
C ILE A 45 -1.72 -3.84 -16.43
N PHE A 46 -1.46 -2.66 -15.89
CA PHE A 46 -1.07 -2.47 -14.51
C PHE A 46 -1.98 -1.43 -13.86
N VAL A 47 -2.48 -1.74 -12.66
CA VAL A 47 -3.34 -0.84 -11.88
C VAL A 47 -2.81 -0.73 -10.47
N SER A 48 -2.75 0.50 -9.95
CA SER A 48 -2.37 0.77 -8.57
C SER A 48 -3.24 1.88 -7.97
N ALA A 49 -3.42 1.86 -6.67
CA ALA A 49 -4.20 2.84 -5.93
C ALA A 49 -3.30 3.79 -5.15
N PHE A 50 -3.67 5.07 -5.13
CA PHE A 50 -3.00 6.13 -4.40
C PHE A 50 -4.04 7.00 -3.68
N TYR A 51 -3.62 7.64 -2.59
CA TYR A 51 -4.50 8.59 -1.90
C TYR A 51 -4.72 9.87 -2.71
N ARG A 52 -3.68 10.33 -3.45
CA ARG A 52 -3.73 11.58 -4.24
C ARG A 52 -2.93 11.46 -5.53
N GLN A 53 -3.30 12.31 -6.49
CA GLN A 53 -2.53 12.59 -7.70
C GLN A 53 -1.49 13.67 -7.38
N ASN A 54 -0.31 13.27 -6.95
CA ASN A 54 0.84 14.14 -6.76
C ASN A 54 2.07 13.60 -7.51
N GLU A 55 3.16 14.34 -7.50
CA GLU A 55 4.38 13.99 -8.23
C GLU A 55 4.93 12.63 -7.78
N GLU A 56 4.97 12.36 -6.47
CA GLU A 56 5.48 11.10 -5.93
C GLU A 56 4.60 9.90 -6.36
N SER A 57 3.27 10.05 -6.33
CA SER A 57 2.34 9.00 -6.80
C SER A 57 2.48 8.76 -8.30
N PHE A 58 2.68 9.83 -9.08
CA PHE A 58 2.88 9.74 -10.52
C PHE A 58 4.15 8.96 -10.86
N LEU A 59 5.28 9.36 -10.29
CA LEU A 59 6.57 8.70 -10.53
C LEU A 59 6.57 7.26 -10.02
N GLU A 60 5.98 7.01 -8.84
CA GLU A 60 5.87 5.68 -8.26
C GLU A 60 4.97 4.75 -9.08
N GLY A 61 3.87 5.26 -9.62
CA GLY A 61 2.99 4.52 -10.53
C GLY A 61 3.73 4.04 -11.78
N ILE A 62 4.58 4.90 -12.37
CA ILE A 62 5.43 4.52 -13.51
C ILE A 62 6.38 3.40 -13.10
N VAL A 63 7.16 3.60 -12.03
CA VAL A 63 8.17 2.61 -11.60
C VAL A 63 7.53 1.26 -11.32
N LYS A 64 6.45 1.21 -10.56
CA LYS A 64 5.70 -0.03 -10.27
C LYS A 64 5.15 -0.69 -11.54
N GLY A 65 4.68 0.10 -12.50
CA GLY A 65 4.20 -0.41 -13.78
C GLY A 65 5.32 -1.03 -14.61
N LEU A 66 6.49 -0.38 -14.71
CA LEU A 66 7.66 -0.93 -15.38
C LEU A 66 8.15 -2.23 -14.71
N GLU A 67 8.17 -2.28 -13.39
CA GLU A 67 8.48 -3.49 -12.62
C GLU A 67 7.47 -4.61 -12.89
N HIS A 68 6.17 -4.29 -12.99
CA HIS A 68 5.12 -5.26 -13.32
C HIS A 68 5.27 -5.86 -14.72
N PHE A 69 5.60 -5.03 -15.72
CA PHE A 69 5.84 -5.50 -17.08
C PHE A 69 7.21 -6.18 -17.26
N GLY A 70 8.13 -5.97 -16.33
CA GLY A 70 9.48 -6.56 -16.36
C GLY A 70 10.44 -5.86 -17.32
N GLY A 71 10.13 -4.62 -17.73
CA GLY A 71 10.97 -3.87 -18.65
C GLY A 71 10.46 -2.44 -18.91
N THR A 72 11.20 -1.70 -19.72
CA THR A 72 10.88 -0.33 -20.09
C THR A 72 10.44 -0.25 -21.55
N PRO A 73 9.32 0.40 -21.89
CA PRO A 73 8.90 0.65 -23.28
C PRO A 73 9.75 1.75 -23.89
N ARG A 74 9.73 1.88 -25.21
CA ARG A 74 10.44 2.98 -25.89
C ARG A 74 9.84 4.35 -25.55
N LYS A 75 8.51 4.42 -25.35
CA LYS A 75 7.82 5.67 -24.99
C LYS A 75 6.71 5.42 -23.98
N ILE A 76 6.50 6.40 -23.10
CA ILE A 76 5.36 6.45 -22.20
C ILE A 76 4.48 7.62 -22.63
N ILE A 77 3.24 7.32 -22.98
CA ILE A 77 2.24 8.27 -23.46
C ILE A 77 1.34 8.64 -22.29
N PHE A 78 1.19 9.93 -22.06
CA PHE A 78 0.44 10.44 -20.94
C PHE A 78 -0.39 11.68 -21.35
N ASP A 79 -1.61 11.77 -20.82
CA ASP A 79 -2.40 12.99 -20.98
C ASP A 79 -1.91 14.08 -20.03
N ASN A 80 -2.07 15.33 -20.42
CA ASN A 80 -1.57 16.55 -19.75
C ASN A 80 -1.95 16.67 -18.27
N ALA A 81 -1.40 15.82 -17.39
CA ALA A 81 -1.56 16.03 -15.97
C ALA A 81 -0.54 17.05 -15.46
N ARG A 82 -1.03 18.02 -14.71
CA ARG A 82 -0.23 19.07 -14.06
C ARG A 82 0.95 18.55 -13.24
N VAL A 83 0.91 17.31 -12.80
CA VAL A 83 2.00 16.64 -12.03
C VAL A 83 3.22 16.28 -12.87
N ALA A 84 3.07 16.11 -14.19
CA ALA A 84 4.16 15.77 -15.11
C ALA A 84 4.65 16.95 -15.93
N VAL A 85 3.89 18.04 -15.97
CA VAL A 85 4.13 19.20 -16.84
C VAL A 85 4.47 20.42 -16.00
N LYS A 86 5.65 21.00 -16.25
CA LYS A 86 6.12 22.24 -15.65
C LYS A 86 5.52 23.48 -16.35
N GLU A 87 5.46 23.43 -17.68
CA GLU A 87 4.97 24.50 -18.55
C GLU A 87 4.41 23.94 -19.87
N GLY A 88 3.39 24.59 -20.46
CA GLY A 88 2.86 24.29 -21.78
C GLY A 88 1.80 23.18 -21.80
N PHE A 89 1.33 22.85 -23.02
CA PHE A 89 0.33 21.80 -23.27
C PHE A 89 0.71 21.00 -24.53
N GLY A 90 0.33 19.72 -24.57
CA GLY A 90 0.56 18.84 -25.70
C GLY A 90 2.03 18.69 -26.07
N TYR A 91 2.37 18.75 -27.35
CA TYR A 91 3.75 18.63 -27.83
C TYR A 91 4.69 19.74 -27.32
N HIS A 92 4.16 20.85 -26.81
CA HIS A 92 4.92 21.95 -26.23
C HIS A 92 5.05 21.83 -24.69
N ALA A 93 4.50 20.77 -24.10
CA ALA A 93 4.61 20.54 -22.66
C ALA A 93 6.06 20.23 -22.27
N LYS A 94 6.59 20.98 -21.29
CA LYS A 94 7.88 20.69 -20.66
C LYS A 94 7.63 19.83 -19.42
N ALA A 95 8.22 18.64 -19.41
CA ALA A 95 8.17 17.74 -18.25
C ALA A 95 8.85 18.35 -17.03
N THR A 96 8.41 17.91 -15.82
CA THR A 96 9.12 18.26 -14.58
C THR A 96 10.52 17.65 -14.58
N ASP A 97 11.45 18.31 -13.85
CA ASP A 97 12.84 17.85 -13.79
C ASP A 97 12.98 16.43 -13.25
N LYS A 98 12.14 16.04 -12.27
CA LYS A 98 12.09 14.68 -11.73
C LYS A 98 11.56 13.67 -12.75
N TYR A 99 10.55 14.03 -13.55
CA TYR A 99 10.05 13.14 -14.59
C TYR A 99 11.08 12.94 -15.70
N LEU A 100 11.79 14.00 -16.08
CA LEU A 100 12.93 13.89 -17.03
C LEU A 100 14.05 13.00 -16.47
N SER A 101 14.40 13.18 -15.21
CA SER A 101 15.39 12.33 -14.53
C SER A 101 14.94 10.85 -14.50
N LEU A 102 13.67 10.57 -14.19
CA LEU A 102 13.09 9.23 -14.23
C LEU A 102 13.17 8.66 -15.66
N SER A 103 12.79 9.45 -16.68
CA SER A 103 12.80 8.99 -18.07
C SER A 103 14.21 8.66 -18.56
N ALA A 104 15.21 9.44 -18.16
CA ALA A 104 16.61 9.16 -18.46
C ALA A 104 17.11 7.90 -17.74
N HIS A 105 16.73 7.70 -16.46
CA HIS A 105 17.12 6.53 -15.68
C HIS A 105 16.60 5.21 -16.27
N TYR A 106 15.35 5.20 -16.75
CA TYR A 106 14.71 4.03 -17.36
C TYR A 106 14.83 4.01 -18.90
N SER A 107 15.40 5.04 -19.51
CA SER A 107 15.65 5.12 -20.96
C SER A 107 14.38 5.10 -21.83
N PHE A 108 13.28 5.72 -21.38
CA PHE A 108 12.08 5.90 -22.19
C PHE A 108 11.88 7.36 -22.60
N LYS A 109 11.14 7.55 -23.71
CA LYS A 109 10.74 8.89 -24.17
C LYS A 109 9.39 9.28 -23.57
N PRO A 110 9.28 10.39 -22.81
CA PRO A 110 7.99 10.93 -22.40
C PRO A 110 7.27 11.54 -23.62
N VAL A 111 5.98 11.23 -23.76
CA VAL A 111 5.11 11.74 -24.82
C VAL A 111 3.83 12.28 -24.20
N PHE A 112 3.53 13.55 -24.44
CA PHE A 112 2.30 14.19 -23.99
C PHE A 112 1.28 14.21 -25.13
N CYS A 113 0.06 13.72 -24.89
CA CYS A 113 -1.02 13.77 -25.87
C CYS A 113 -1.55 15.19 -26.06
N ASN A 114 -1.93 15.52 -27.29
CA ASN A 114 -2.70 16.75 -27.54
C ASN A 114 -4.16 16.58 -27.12
N PRO A 115 -4.79 17.59 -26.51
CA PRO A 115 -6.19 17.56 -26.11
C PRO A 115 -7.19 17.25 -27.23
N ALA A 116 -6.78 17.41 -28.50
CA ALA A 116 -7.65 17.29 -29.68
C ALA A 116 -7.57 15.94 -30.42
N GLN A 117 -6.69 15.02 -30.04
CA GLN A 117 -6.52 13.74 -30.74
C GLN A 117 -7.07 12.58 -29.89
N GLY A 118 -8.40 12.47 -29.83
CA GLY A 118 -9.11 11.39 -29.11
C GLY A 118 -8.79 9.97 -29.60
N HIS A 119 -8.20 9.81 -30.79
CA HIS A 119 -7.83 8.51 -31.34
C HIS A 119 -6.64 7.85 -30.62
N GLU A 120 -5.74 8.63 -29.99
CA GLU A 120 -4.61 8.12 -29.24
C GLU A 120 -4.98 7.71 -27.80
N LYS A 121 -6.12 8.20 -27.29
CA LYS A 121 -6.57 8.00 -25.92
C LYS A 121 -7.46 6.77 -25.67
N GLY A 122 -8.09 6.24 -26.71
CA GLY A 122 -9.17 5.25 -26.55
C GLY A 122 -8.83 4.00 -25.75
N LEU A 123 -7.57 3.61 -25.71
CA LEU A 123 -7.13 2.36 -25.05
C LEU A 123 -7.11 2.46 -23.54
N VAL A 124 -6.57 3.53 -22.96
CA VAL A 124 -6.43 3.67 -21.50
C VAL A 124 -7.68 4.26 -20.84
N GLU A 125 -8.43 5.13 -21.48
CA GLU A 125 -9.73 5.60 -20.98
C GLU A 125 -10.72 4.44 -20.81
N GLY A 126 -10.71 3.49 -21.75
CA GLY A 126 -11.45 2.23 -21.63
C GLY A 126 -11.01 1.40 -20.42
N LEU A 127 -9.71 1.42 -20.07
CA LEU A 127 -9.18 0.69 -18.93
C LEU A 127 -9.68 1.26 -17.59
N VAL A 128 -9.66 2.57 -17.39
CA VAL A 128 -10.22 3.20 -16.17
C VAL A 128 -11.67 2.79 -15.95
N GLY A 129 -12.49 2.83 -17.01
CA GLY A 129 -13.88 2.39 -16.97
C GLY A 129 -14.05 0.89 -16.68
N LEU A 130 -13.20 0.06 -17.26
CA LEU A 130 -13.18 -1.40 -17.05
C LEU A 130 -12.85 -1.74 -15.58
N VAL A 131 -11.79 -1.15 -15.05
CA VAL A 131 -11.36 -1.35 -13.66
C VAL A 131 -12.45 -0.90 -12.68
N ARG A 132 -13.06 0.26 -12.91
CA ARG A 132 -14.18 0.74 -12.07
C ARG A 132 -15.34 -0.25 -12.03
N ARG A 133 -15.77 -0.77 -13.17
CA ARG A 133 -16.91 -1.69 -13.25
C ARG A 133 -16.62 -3.08 -12.69
N ASN A 134 -15.43 -3.61 -12.93
CA ASN A 134 -15.14 -5.01 -12.64
C ASN A 134 -14.44 -5.22 -11.29
N PHE A 135 -13.71 -4.22 -10.78
CA PHE A 135 -13.00 -4.34 -9.52
C PHE A 135 -13.62 -3.51 -8.39
N PHE A 136 -14.15 -2.31 -8.70
CA PHE A 136 -14.72 -1.43 -7.68
C PHE A 136 -16.24 -1.54 -7.53
N VAL A 137 -16.87 -2.56 -8.10
CA VAL A 137 -18.28 -2.90 -7.94
C VAL A 137 -18.38 -4.39 -7.59
N PRO A 138 -18.90 -4.74 -6.39
CA PRO A 138 -19.28 -3.86 -5.27
C PRO A 138 -18.10 -3.09 -4.67
N VAL A 139 -18.39 -2.02 -3.92
CA VAL A 139 -17.35 -1.19 -3.29
C VAL A 139 -16.46 -2.03 -2.38
N PRO A 140 -15.14 -2.12 -2.63
CA PRO A 140 -14.23 -2.93 -1.82
C PRO A 140 -14.16 -2.41 -0.38
N ASN A 141 -14.19 -3.35 0.58
CA ASN A 141 -13.94 -3.08 2.00
C ASN A 141 -12.60 -3.72 2.39
N ILE A 142 -11.65 -2.91 2.77
CA ILE A 142 -10.25 -3.27 2.99
C ILE A 142 -9.67 -2.53 4.18
N SER A 143 -8.65 -3.12 4.82
CA SER A 143 -8.02 -2.55 6.01
C SER A 143 -7.05 -1.41 5.68
N ALA A 144 -6.27 -1.55 4.59
CA ALA A 144 -5.22 -0.61 4.21
C ALA A 144 -5.05 -0.53 2.69
N ILE A 145 -4.47 0.58 2.20
CA ILE A 145 -4.22 0.78 0.75
C ILE A 145 -3.23 -0.26 0.17
N ASP A 146 -2.32 -0.77 0.98
CA ASP A 146 -1.39 -1.83 0.56
C ASP A 146 -2.13 -3.16 0.28
N GLU A 147 -3.17 -3.48 1.06
CA GLU A 147 -4.06 -4.63 0.79
C GLU A 147 -4.81 -4.44 -0.54
N LEU A 148 -5.33 -3.22 -0.77
CA LEU A 148 -5.98 -2.90 -2.04
C LEU A 148 -5.03 -3.10 -3.22
N ASN A 149 -3.80 -2.61 -3.10
CA ASN A 149 -2.81 -2.72 -4.16
C ASN A 149 -2.42 -4.18 -4.45
N LYS A 150 -2.38 -5.06 -3.44
CA LYS A 150 -2.20 -6.51 -3.65
C LYS A 150 -3.34 -7.10 -4.47
N LYS A 151 -4.60 -6.81 -4.10
CA LYS A 151 -5.79 -7.28 -4.84
C LYS A 151 -5.84 -6.73 -6.28
N LEU A 152 -5.39 -5.50 -6.50
CA LEU A 152 -5.27 -4.92 -7.84
C LEU A 152 -4.21 -5.64 -8.69
N LEU A 153 -3.07 -6.03 -8.11
CA LEU A 153 -2.06 -6.84 -8.80
C LEU A 153 -2.59 -8.23 -9.16
N GLU A 154 -3.33 -8.86 -8.27
CA GLU A 154 -4.03 -10.14 -8.55
C GLU A 154 -5.03 -9.98 -9.70
N TYR A 155 -5.80 -8.87 -9.70
CA TYR A 155 -6.70 -8.55 -10.79
C TYR A 155 -5.96 -8.38 -12.13
N CYS A 156 -4.82 -7.69 -12.14
CA CYS A 156 -3.99 -7.56 -13.34
C CYS A 156 -3.49 -8.92 -13.85
N ALA A 157 -3.08 -9.82 -12.93
CA ALA A 157 -2.66 -11.16 -13.29
C ALA A 157 -3.81 -12.00 -13.90
N VAL A 158 -5.01 -11.91 -13.33
CA VAL A 158 -6.20 -12.58 -13.88
C VAL A 158 -6.59 -12.01 -15.25
N TYR A 159 -6.42 -10.70 -15.45
CA TYR A 159 -6.70 -10.04 -16.72
C TYR A 159 -5.87 -10.59 -17.89
N ARG A 160 -4.67 -11.13 -17.64
CA ARG A 160 -3.83 -11.78 -18.67
C ARG A 160 -4.49 -13.01 -19.30
N ASN A 161 -5.51 -13.60 -18.66
CA ASN A 161 -6.31 -14.69 -19.26
C ASN A 161 -7.35 -14.20 -20.28
N HIS A 162 -7.52 -12.87 -20.42
CA HIS A 162 -8.49 -12.31 -21.34
C HIS A 162 -8.05 -12.57 -22.79
N LYS A 163 -8.97 -13.11 -23.62
CA LYS A 163 -8.72 -13.37 -25.04
C LYS A 163 -8.88 -12.09 -25.87
N ILE A 164 -7.96 -11.88 -26.77
CA ILE A 164 -8.02 -10.81 -27.76
C ILE A 164 -8.75 -11.38 -29.00
N PRO A 165 -10.00 -10.94 -29.30
CA PRO A 165 -10.85 -11.58 -30.29
C PRO A 165 -10.21 -11.70 -31.69
N GLU A 166 -9.48 -10.67 -32.10
CA GLU A 166 -8.90 -10.58 -33.44
C GLU A 166 -7.59 -11.38 -33.62
N LYS A 167 -6.91 -11.71 -32.52
CA LYS A 167 -5.60 -12.38 -32.54
C LYS A 167 -5.63 -13.85 -32.14
N ASN A 168 -6.78 -14.32 -31.62
CA ASN A 168 -6.97 -15.68 -31.07
C ASN A 168 -5.92 -16.06 -29.99
N LEU A 169 -5.32 -15.07 -29.35
CA LEU A 169 -4.34 -15.17 -28.27
C LEU A 169 -4.89 -14.50 -27.01
N THR A 170 -4.39 -14.92 -25.87
CA THR A 170 -4.63 -14.19 -24.60
C THR A 170 -3.70 -12.99 -24.46
N VAL A 171 -4.07 -12.04 -23.61
CA VAL A 171 -3.20 -10.92 -23.24
C VAL A 171 -1.87 -11.44 -22.68
N GLY A 172 -1.89 -12.50 -21.88
CA GLY A 172 -0.69 -13.12 -21.32
C GLY A 172 0.26 -13.69 -22.39
N GLU A 173 -0.27 -14.44 -23.36
CA GLU A 173 0.52 -14.94 -24.50
C GLU A 173 1.12 -13.82 -25.32
N MET A 174 0.36 -12.74 -25.55
CA MET A 174 0.87 -11.56 -26.23
C MET A 174 1.95 -10.85 -25.43
N THR A 175 1.81 -10.78 -24.11
CA THR A 175 2.82 -10.19 -23.21
C THR A 175 4.12 -10.97 -23.24
N GLU A 176 4.07 -12.31 -23.24
CA GLU A 176 5.25 -13.15 -23.41
C GLU A 176 5.99 -12.87 -24.72
N ASN A 177 5.25 -12.74 -25.82
CA ASN A 177 5.82 -12.42 -27.14
C ASN A 177 6.48 -11.01 -27.19
N CYS A 178 6.12 -10.12 -26.27
CA CYS A 178 6.71 -8.79 -26.17
C CYS A 178 8.00 -8.76 -25.35
N LYS A 179 8.31 -9.78 -24.54
CA LYS A 179 9.40 -9.74 -23.55
C LYS A 179 10.75 -9.36 -24.11
N GLU A 180 11.13 -9.89 -25.25
CA GLU A 180 12.43 -9.63 -25.87
C GLU A 180 12.59 -8.20 -26.40
N HIS A 181 11.49 -7.47 -26.55
CA HIS A 181 11.48 -6.12 -27.11
C HIS A 181 11.57 -5.02 -26.05
N TRP A 182 11.37 -5.38 -24.78
CA TRP A 182 11.49 -4.44 -23.67
C TRP A 182 12.94 -4.07 -23.40
N ILE A 183 13.19 -2.79 -23.12
CA ILE A 183 14.49 -2.35 -22.59
C ILE A 183 14.64 -2.92 -21.18
N PRO A 184 15.75 -3.62 -20.85
CA PRO A 184 15.94 -4.16 -19.50
C PRO A 184 15.86 -3.07 -18.42
N LEU A 185 15.27 -3.42 -17.27
CA LEU A 185 15.24 -2.52 -16.13
C LEU A 185 16.66 -2.26 -15.62
N PRO A 186 16.96 -1.03 -15.18
CA PRO A 186 18.24 -0.72 -14.56
C PRO A 186 18.42 -1.53 -13.24
N PRO A 187 19.67 -1.78 -12.82
CA PRO A 187 19.96 -2.58 -11.62
C PRO A 187 19.49 -1.91 -10.32
N TYR A 188 19.28 -0.61 -10.33
CA TYR A 188 18.82 0.16 -9.18
C TYR A 188 17.48 0.80 -9.47
N ARG A 189 16.58 0.68 -8.49
CA ARG A 189 15.26 1.33 -8.53
C ARG A 189 15.42 2.84 -8.38
N TYR A 190 14.72 3.61 -9.21
CA TYR A 190 14.66 5.07 -9.05
C TYR A 190 13.93 5.44 -7.75
N ASP A 191 14.50 6.39 -6.99
CA ASP A 191 13.85 6.90 -5.78
C ASP A 191 12.82 7.98 -6.15
N THR A 192 11.56 7.61 -6.08
CA THR A 192 10.41 8.49 -6.39
C THR A 192 9.99 9.37 -5.21
N SER A 193 10.61 9.19 -4.06
CA SER A 193 10.20 9.87 -2.83
C SER A 193 10.63 11.35 -2.79
N ASN A 194 9.86 12.14 -2.05
CA ASN A 194 10.32 13.43 -1.56
C ASN A 194 11.15 13.20 -0.30
N THR A 195 12.46 13.42 -0.40
CA THR A 195 13.41 13.14 0.67
C THR A 195 13.87 14.42 1.34
N LEU A 196 13.69 14.51 2.66
CA LEU A 196 14.07 15.65 3.50
C LEU A 196 14.90 15.20 4.70
N GLN A 197 15.80 16.09 5.17
CA GLN A 197 16.50 15.93 6.44
C GLN A 197 15.84 16.83 7.47
N ILE A 198 15.24 16.22 8.51
CA ILE A 198 14.44 16.94 9.51
C ILE A 198 14.90 16.55 10.90
N LYS A 199 15.12 17.52 11.76
CA LYS A 199 15.43 17.29 13.18
C LYS A 199 14.14 16.89 13.90
N ALA A 200 14.14 15.73 14.57
CA ALA A 200 13.07 15.35 15.49
C ALA A 200 13.03 16.35 16.67
N ASP A 201 11.86 16.75 17.12
CA ASP A 201 11.70 17.62 18.27
C ASP A 201 11.93 16.88 19.61
N ASP A 202 11.86 17.60 20.71
CA ASP A 202 12.06 17.03 22.06
C ASP A 202 10.95 16.05 22.47
N PHE A 203 9.83 16.07 21.77
CA PHE A 203 8.74 15.11 21.91
C PHE A 203 8.86 13.92 20.96
N SER A 204 10.01 13.79 20.26
CA SER A 204 10.27 12.73 19.28
C SER A 204 9.29 12.76 18.10
N LEU A 205 8.89 13.94 17.68
CA LEU A 205 8.04 14.16 16.53
C LEU A 205 8.85 14.77 15.38
N VAL A 206 8.57 14.28 14.17
CA VAL A 206 9.12 14.78 12.90
C VAL A 206 7.98 15.38 12.10
N ARG A 207 8.15 16.62 11.61
CA ARG A 207 7.13 17.31 10.82
C ARG A 207 7.36 17.06 9.33
N PHE A 208 6.39 16.45 8.66
CA PHE A 208 6.40 16.22 7.22
C PHE A 208 5.02 16.50 6.62
N ASP A 209 4.97 17.23 5.49
CA ASP A 209 3.75 17.53 4.73
C ASP A 209 2.58 18.01 5.61
N HIS A 210 2.83 19.04 6.43
CA HIS A 210 1.90 19.65 7.40
C HIS A 210 1.46 18.76 8.58
N ASN A 211 1.94 17.52 8.68
CA ASN A 211 1.62 16.58 9.75
C ASN A 211 2.84 16.27 10.62
N LYS A 212 2.60 15.71 11.79
CA LYS A 212 3.64 15.25 12.72
C LYS A 212 3.57 13.73 12.86
N TYR A 213 4.73 13.09 12.88
CA TYR A 213 4.87 11.65 13.00
C TYR A 213 5.86 11.31 14.09
N SER A 214 5.52 10.39 14.98
CA SER A 214 6.45 10.01 16.04
C SER A 214 7.56 9.10 15.54
N VAL A 215 8.72 9.23 16.16
CA VAL A 215 9.86 8.30 16.04
C VAL A 215 10.22 7.75 17.42
N PRO A 216 10.90 6.60 17.54
CA PRO A 216 11.31 6.08 18.84
C PRO A 216 12.06 7.14 19.65
N TYR A 217 11.73 7.25 20.95
CA TYR A 217 12.21 8.34 21.83
C TYR A 217 13.73 8.53 21.85
N GLN A 218 14.49 7.47 21.56
CA GLN A 218 15.95 7.49 21.47
C GLN A 218 16.49 8.34 20.32
N TYR A 219 15.63 8.72 19.38
CA TYR A 219 15.95 9.59 18.24
C TYR A 219 15.49 11.02 18.43
N SER A 220 15.00 11.38 19.62
CA SER A 220 14.72 12.79 19.99
C SER A 220 15.90 13.68 19.71
N SER A 221 15.66 14.86 19.18
CA SER A 221 16.66 15.88 18.81
C SER A 221 17.72 15.46 17.79
N LYS A 222 17.54 14.28 17.13
CA LYS A 222 18.45 13.80 16.06
C LYS A 222 17.94 14.18 14.67
N MET A 223 18.86 14.27 13.72
CA MET A 223 18.53 14.46 12.30
C MET A 223 18.02 13.15 11.72
N ILE A 224 16.82 13.17 11.15
CA ILE A 224 16.12 12.03 10.58
C ILE A 224 15.95 12.26 9.08
N THR A 225 16.26 11.27 8.27
CA THR A 225 15.91 11.27 6.86
C THR A 225 14.46 10.85 6.71
N VAL A 226 13.62 11.72 6.17
CA VAL A 226 12.20 11.46 5.92
C VAL A 226 11.99 11.29 4.43
N LYS A 227 11.42 10.17 4.02
CA LYS A 227 11.04 9.85 2.65
C LYS A 227 9.53 9.75 2.53
N GLY A 228 8.92 10.67 1.81
CA GLY A 228 7.49 10.63 1.49
C GLY A 228 7.26 10.09 0.09
N SER A 229 6.66 8.91 -0.03
CA SER A 229 6.15 8.36 -1.28
C SER A 229 4.68 8.69 -1.48
N GLY A 230 4.05 8.19 -2.54
CA GLY A 230 2.63 8.41 -2.81
C GLY A 230 1.70 7.95 -1.67
N ASN A 231 2.01 6.84 -1.01
CA ASN A 231 1.16 6.25 0.02
C ASN A 231 1.81 6.17 1.41
N GLN A 232 3.12 6.42 1.53
CA GLN A 232 3.83 6.14 2.78
C GLN A 232 4.80 7.26 3.15
N VAL A 233 5.05 7.39 4.45
CA VAL A 233 6.13 8.21 5.02
C VAL A 233 7.06 7.29 5.77
N ILE A 234 8.32 7.21 5.34
CA ILE A 234 9.36 6.36 5.91
C ILE A 234 10.41 7.26 6.57
N MET A 235 10.78 6.93 7.78
CA MET A 235 11.80 7.64 8.54
C MET A 235 13.02 6.75 8.73
N LEU A 236 14.18 7.29 8.40
CA LEU A 236 15.45 6.58 8.48
C LEU A 236 16.43 7.35 9.36
N PHE A 237 17.19 6.60 10.13
CA PHE A 237 18.34 7.12 10.85
C PHE A 237 19.59 6.33 10.44
N ARG A 238 20.59 6.98 9.87
CA ARG A 238 21.83 6.37 9.34
C ARG A 238 21.57 5.21 8.35
N GLY A 239 20.51 5.35 7.53
CA GLY A 239 20.15 4.34 6.52
C GLY A 239 19.19 3.25 7.02
N GLU A 240 18.98 3.10 8.33
CA GLU A 240 18.06 2.12 8.91
C GLU A 240 16.66 2.71 9.06
N ILE A 241 15.63 1.94 8.71
CA ILE A 241 14.23 2.33 8.88
C ILE A 241 13.88 2.27 10.36
N ILE A 242 13.51 3.43 10.94
CA ILE A 242 13.13 3.55 12.35
C ILE A 242 11.62 3.70 12.56
N ALA A 243 10.89 4.15 11.53
CA ALA A 243 9.43 4.24 11.53
C ALA A 243 8.89 4.26 10.09
N LYS A 244 7.66 3.74 9.93
CA LYS A 244 6.93 3.75 8.67
C LYS A 244 5.45 4.01 8.95
N TYR A 245 4.84 4.95 8.24
CA TYR A 245 3.44 5.35 8.37
C TYR A 245 2.75 5.36 7.02
N ASP A 246 1.45 5.16 7.01
CA ASP A 246 0.62 5.57 5.88
C ASP A 246 0.65 7.10 5.77
N ARG A 247 0.75 7.60 4.54
CA ARG A 247 0.78 9.05 4.32
C ARG A 247 -0.60 9.64 4.54
N ASP A 248 -0.70 10.58 5.45
CA ASP A 248 -1.92 11.34 5.71
C ASP A 248 -1.84 12.69 4.98
N TYR A 249 -2.82 12.93 4.12
CA TYR A 249 -2.91 14.17 3.36
C TYR A 249 -3.84 15.24 3.98
N ARG A 250 -4.42 14.93 5.14
CA ARG A 250 -5.05 15.94 6.00
C ARG A 250 -3.98 16.80 6.61
N HIS A 251 -4.32 17.99 7.06
CA HIS A 251 -3.36 18.91 7.66
C HIS A 251 -3.48 18.89 9.20
N ASN A 252 -2.38 19.20 9.86
CA ASN A 252 -2.27 19.38 11.31
C ASN A 252 -2.62 18.12 12.12
N GLN A 253 -2.42 16.93 11.53
CA GLN A 253 -2.56 15.68 12.24
C GLN A 253 -1.26 15.33 12.96
N THR A 254 -1.40 14.63 14.09
CA THR A 254 -0.24 14.04 14.78
C THR A 254 -0.45 12.53 14.87
N HIS A 255 0.52 11.77 14.36
CA HIS A 255 0.50 10.31 14.33
C HIS A 255 1.46 9.77 15.39
N TYR A 256 0.93 9.37 16.51
CA TYR A 256 1.69 8.71 17.56
C TYR A 256 1.70 7.20 17.36
N ARG A 257 2.76 6.56 17.90
CA ARG A 257 2.83 5.12 18.15
C ARG A 257 3.28 4.90 19.57
N LEU A 258 2.52 4.15 20.35
CA LEU A 258 2.80 3.91 21.75
C LEU A 258 4.17 3.24 21.96
N GLU A 259 4.54 2.32 21.08
CA GLU A 259 5.82 1.64 21.08
C GLU A 259 7.02 2.59 21.03
N HIS A 260 6.88 3.78 20.45
CA HIS A 260 7.95 4.77 20.39
C HIS A 260 8.26 5.41 21.74
N TYR A 261 7.31 5.39 22.66
CA TYR A 261 7.39 6.08 23.94
C TYR A 261 7.45 5.15 25.16
N ILE A 262 7.09 3.88 25.02
CA ILE A 262 6.95 2.96 26.16
C ILE A 262 8.22 2.88 26.99
N GLY A 263 9.41 2.82 26.37
CA GLY A 263 10.67 2.80 27.09
C GLY A 263 11.00 4.09 27.84
N LEU A 264 10.49 5.25 27.41
CA LEU A 264 10.59 6.50 28.17
C LEU A 264 9.61 6.52 29.34
N ILE A 265 8.39 6.03 29.12
CA ILE A 265 7.34 5.93 30.12
C ILE A 265 7.75 4.97 31.25
N GLU A 266 8.41 3.85 30.92
CA GLU A 266 8.98 2.91 31.90
C GLU A 266 10.01 3.58 32.82
N LYS A 267 10.84 4.46 32.28
CA LYS A 267 11.82 5.23 33.07
C LYS A 267 11.16 6.29 33.95
N ARG A 268 9.99 6.81 33.55
CA ARG A 268 9.25 7.87 34.25
C ARG A 268 7.77 7.52 34.35
N PRO A 269 7.37 6.51 35.18
CA PRO A 269 6.00 6.00 35.20
C PRO A 269 4.92 7.05 35.49
N ARG A 270 5.22 8.10 36.26
CA ARG A 270 4.26 9.19 36.54
C ARG A 270 3.84 9.98 35.31
N SER A 271 4.62 9.91 34.19
CA SER A 271 4.27 10.59 32.93
C SER A 271 3.03 10.02 32.24
N VAL A 272 2.56 8.82 32.61
CA VAL A 272 1.40 8.14 32.00
C VAL A 272 0.13 9.00 32.02
N TYR A 273 -0.07 9.81 33.06
CA TYR A 273 -1.28 10.60 33.22
C TYR A 273 -1.41 11.76 32.23
N ASN A 274 -0.29 12.27 31.72
CA ASN A 274 -0.25 13.45 30.83
C ASN A 274 0.32 13.16 29.44
N ALA A 275 0.69 11.91 29.15
CA ALA A 275 1.32 11.55 27.88
C ALA A 275 0.29 11.55 26.73
N ALA A 276 0.41 12.50 25.81
CA ALA A 276 -0.42 12.55 24.59
C ALA A 276 -0.40 11.22 23.81
N PRO A 277 0.75 10.53 23.64
CA PRO A 277 0.77 9.24 22.96
C PRO A 277 -0.19 8.20 23.57
N ILE A 278 -0.35 8.17 24.90
CA ILE A 278 -1.30 7.24 25.54
C ILE A 278 -2.74 7.68 25.25
N LYS A 279 -3.05 8.97 25.41
CA LYS A 279 -4.41 9.48 25.21
C LYS A 279 -4.92 9.31 23.79
N GLU A 280 -4.03 9.40 22.81
CA GLU A 280 -4.39 9.41 21.39
C GLU A 280 -4.29 8.03 20.71
N THR A 281 -3.51 7.08 21.28
CA THR A 281 -3.31 5.77 20.63
C THR A 281 -3.99 4.61 21.35
N VAL A 282 -4.29 4.77 22.63
CA VAL A 282 -4.90 3.71 23.43
C VAL A 282 -6.43 3.75 23.24
N PRO A 283 -7.11 2.59 23.01
CA PRO A 283 -8.55 2.52 22.94
C PRO A 283 -9.22 3.09 24.20
N THR A 284 -10.39 3.71 24.05
CA THR A 284 -11.10 4.41 25.13
C THR A 284 -11.35 3.51 26.35
N GLU A 285 -11.77 2.27 26.10
CA GLU A 285 -12.05 1.29 27.15
C GLU A 285 -10.79 0.95 27.95
N LEU A 286 -9.66 0.75 27.24
CA LEU A 286 -8.38 0.49 27.89
C LEU A 286 -7.92 1.72 28.66
N TYR A 287 -8.05 2.92 28.09
CA TYR A 287 -7.70 4.16 28.78
C TYR A 287 -8.50 4.33 30.08
N GLN A 288 -9.83 4.07 30.06
CA GLN A 288 -10.68 4.11 31.27
C GLN A 288 -10.23 3.10 32.31
N PHE A 289 -9.84 1.90 31.91
CA PHE A 289 -9.28 0.89 32.81
C PHE A 289 -7.96 1.36 33.46
N LEU A 290 -7.04 1.90 32.61
CA LEU A 290 -5.76 2.44 33.10
C LEU A 290 -5.95 3.51 34.17
N MET A 291 -6.94 4.39 34.02
CA MET A 291 -7.20 5.49 34.96
C MET A 291 -7.83 5.02 36.31
N LYS A 292 -8.34 3.77 36.37
CA LYS A 292 -8.81 3.17 37.60
C LYS A 292 -7.68 2.54 38.42
N LEU A 293 -6.54 2.26 37.80
CA LEU A 293 -5.39 1.68 38.49
C LEU A 293 -4.72 2.71 39.41
N SER A 294 -4.41 2.32 40.63
CA SER A 294 -3.83 3.19 41.63
C SER A 294 -2.35 3.48 41.48
N SER A 295 -1.64 2.63 40.70
CA SER A 295 -0.19 2.71 40.54
C SER A 295 0.25 3.03 39.10
N PRO A 296 1.04 4.10 38.88
CA PRO A 296 1.65 4.37 37.57
C PRO A 296 2.47 3.19 37.02
N LYS A 297 3.09 2.41 37.91
CA LYS A 297 3.86 1.22 37.51
C LYS A 297 2.95 0.10 36.97
N GLU A 298 1.75 -0.05 37.51
CA GLU A 298 0.77 -1.02 37.00
C GLU A 298 0.24 -0.56 35.64
N ILE A 299 -0.03 0.73 35.47
CA ILE A 299 -0.42 1.30 34.19
C ILE A 299 0.64 0.95 33.09
N VAL A 300 1.93 1.14 33.40
CA VAL A 300 3.02 0.80 32.49
C VAL A 300 3.04 -0.68 32.15
N LYS A 301 2.83 -1.57 33.12
CA LYS A 301 2.75 -3.02 32.91
C LYS A 301 1.60 -3.41 31.97
N VAL A 302 0.42 -2.79 32.16
CA VAL A 302 -0.74 -3.02 31.29
C VAL A 302 -0.48 -2.52 29.88
N LEU A 303 0.12 -1.34 29.72
CA LEU A 303 0.49 -0.81 28.41
C LEU A 303 1.50 -1.72 27.68
N ARG A 304 2.48 -2.27 28.41
CA ARG A 304 3.41 -3.24 27.83
C ARG A 304 2.68 -4.52 27.41
N LEU A 305 1.84 -5.08 28.28
CA LEU A 305 1.04 -6.25 27.96
C LEU A 305 0.14 -6.01 26.75
N TYR A 306 -0.43 -4.82 26.61
CA TYR A 306 -1.23 -4.43 25.45
C TYR A 306 -0.39 -4.36 24.16
N LEU A 307 0.83 -3.82 24.22
CA LEU A 307 1.74 -3.82 23.05
C LEU A 307 2.15 -5.23 22.63
N ASP A 308 2.35 -6.13 23.60
CA ASP A 308 2.79 -7.50 23.34
C ASP A 308 1.65 -8.42 22.87
N THR A 309 0.42 -8.21 23.32
CA THR A 309 -0.71 -9.15 23.12
C THR A 309 -1.93 -8.56 22.42
N GLY A 310 -1.98 -7.24 22.23
CA GLY A 310 -2.99 -6.51 21.45
C GLY A 310 -4.44 -6.85 21.81
N ASN A 311 -5.13 -7.54 20.90
CA ASN A 311 -6.55 -7.89 21.04
C ASN A 311 -6.87 -8.80 22.25
N ALA A 312 -5.89 -9.57 22.76
CA ALA A 312 -6.13 -10.42 23.94
C ALA A 312 -6.40 -9.56 25.18
N VAL A 313 -5.66 -8.47 25.38
CA VAL A 313 -5.95 -7.51 26.45
C VAL A 313 -7.36 -6.95 26.31
N MET A 314 -7.71 -6.46 25.11
CA MET A 314 -9.04 -5.86 24.87
C MET A 314 -10.19 -6.84 25.16
N LYS A 315 -10.04 -8.10 24.74
CA LYS A 315 -11.05 -9.15 24.97
C LYS A 315 -11.29 -9.44 26.46
N HIS A 316 -10.24 -9.39 27.27
CA HIS A 316 -10.32 -9.77 28.69
C HIS A 316 -10.47 -8.57 29.64
N LEU A 317 -10.36 -7.37 29.12
CA LEU A 317 -10.46 -6.12 29.87
C LEU A 317 -11.75 -6.02 30.76
N PRO A 318 -12.96 -6.41 30.25
CA PRO A 318 -14.20 -6.31 31.04
C PRO A 318 -14.23 -7.21 32.29
N TYR A 319 -13.37 -8.21 32.33
CA TYR A 319 -13.31 -9.21 33.43
C TYR A 319 -12.17 -8.99 34.39
N ALA A 320 -11.41 -7.90 34.23
CA ALA A 320 -10.26 -7.59 35.05
C ALA A 320 -10.51 -6.32 35.88
N ASP A 321 -10.05 -6.33 37.16
CA ASP A 321 -10.08 -5.20 38.06
C ASP A 321 -8.66 -4.67 38.38
N SER A 322 -7.65 -5.44 38.07
CA SER A 322 -6.25 -5.15 38.35
C SER A 322 -5.32 -5.67 37.24
N TYR A 323 -4.06 -5.25 37.28
CA TYR A 323 -3.05 -5.80 36.38
C TYR A 323 -2.90 -7.33 36.55
N ASN A 324 -2.90 -7.82 37.77
CA ASN A 324 -2.65 -9.24 38.05
C ASN A 324 -3.77 -10.13 37.52
N THR A 325 -5.04 -9.73 37.64
CA THR A 325 -6.18 -10.44 37.10
C THR A 325 -6.15 -10.42 35.57
N LEU A 326 -5.87 -9.26 34.97
CA LEU A 326 -5.74 -9.12 33.52
C LEU A 326 -4.61 -10.00 32.97
N TYR A 327 -3.43 -9.95 33.56
CA TYR A 327 -2.26 -10.74 33.17
C TYR A 327 -2.53 -12.25 33.21
N ALA A 328 -3.10 -12.73 34.35
CA ALA A 328 -3.40 -14.14 34.52
C ALA A 328 -4.36 -14.68 33.45
N VAL A 329 -5.40 -13.91 33.10
CA VAL A 329 -6.39 -14.33 32.11
C VAL A 329 -5.81 -14.26 30.69
N VAL A 330 -5.06 -13.21 30.34
CA VAL A 330 -4.44 -13.05 29.02
C VAL A 330 -3.41 -14.15 28.75
N ILE A 331 -2.49 -14.40 29.69
CA ILE A 331 -1.46 -15.44 29.55
C ILE A 331 -2.06 -16.84 29.62
N GLY A 332 -3.01 -17.10 30.57
CA GLY A 332 -3.71 -18.39 30.65
C GLY A 332 -4.49 -18.74 29.39
N SER A 333 -5.10 -17.76 28.70
CA SER A 333 -5.78 -17.98 27.42
C SER A 333 -4.79 -18.25 26.27
N SER A 334 -3.63 -17.60 26.29
CA SER A 334 -2.57 -17.83 25.27
C SER A 334 -1.95 -19.22 25.40
N VAL A 335 -1.69 -19.67 26.63
CA VAL A 335 -1.16 -21.03 26.89
C VAL A 335 -2.15 -22.11 26.44
N ARG A 336 -3.45 -21.94 26.74
CA ARG A 336 -4.50 -22.87 26.27
C ARG A 336 -4.57 -22.92 24.74
N LYS A 337 -4.46 -21.79 24.06
CA LYS A 337 -4.48 -21.75 22.60
C LYS A 337 -3.28 -22.49 22.00
N MET A 338 -2.07 -22.27 22.53
CA MET A 338 -0.86 -23.00 22.11
C MET A 338 -0.98 -24.50 22.33
N GLN A 339 -1.55 -24.94 23.48
CA GLN A 339 -1.77 -26.37 23.76
C GLN A 339 -2.79 -26.99 22.78
N ILE A 340 -3.85 -26.28 22.43
CA ILE A 340 -4.83 -26.74 21.44
C ILE A 340 -4.20 -26.83 20.06
N GLU A 341 -3.45 -25.84 19.63
CA GLU A 341 -2.76 -25.84 18.32
C GLU A 341 -1.69 -26.95 18.23
N SER A 342 -1.01 -27.26 19.32
CA SER A 342 -0.04 -28.36 19.39
C SER A 342 -0.67 -29.76 19.51
N SER A 343 -1.94 -29.86 19.88
CA SER A 343 -2.69 -31.12 20.01
C SER A 343 -3.55 -31.45 18.78
N ILE A 344 -3.62 -30.59 17.77
CA ILE A 344 -4.28 -30.88 16.50
C ILE A 344 -3.32 -31.71 15.65
N GLU A 345 -3.40 -33.03 15.80
CA GLU A 345 -2.79 -33.97 14.87
C GLU A 345 -3.58 -33.90 13.55
N ILE A 346 -2.98 -33.28 12.53
CA ILE A 346 -3.55 -33.27 11.19
C ILE A 346 -3.36 -34.67 10.62
N VAL A 347 -4.35 -35.55 10.79
CA VAL A 347 -4.39 -36.82 10.12
C VAL A 347 -4.66 -36.54 8.64
N PRO A 348 -3.71 -36.83 7.74
CA PRO A 348 -3.94 -36.63 6.32
C PRO A 348 -5.14 -37.51 5.89
N PRO A 349 -6.01 -37.00 4.98
CA PRO A 349 -7.16 -37.79 4.51
C PRO A 349 -6.67 -39.08 3.89
N ASP A 350 -7.23 -40.20 4.35
CA ASP A 350 -6.97 -41.54 3.76
C ASP A 350 -7.62 -41.60 2.37
N LEU A 351 -6.81 -41.27 1.35
CA LEU A 351 -7.27 -41.28 -0.05
C LEU A 351 -7.76 -42.66 -0.52
N LYS A 352 -7.32 -43.76 0.10
CA LYS A 352 -7.81 -45.12 -0.22
C LYS A 352 -9.29 -45.31 0.15
N ARG A 353 -9.81 -44.51 1.07
CA ARG A 353 -11.22 -44.53 1.42
C ARG A 353 -12.13 -43.91 0.35
N TYR A 354 -11.56 -43.03 -0.49
CA TYR A 354 -12.28 -42.45 -1.63
C TYR A 354 -12.26 -43.37 -2.85
N ASP A 355 -11.22 -44.19 -3.04
CA ASP A 355 -11.14 -45.16 -4.12
C ASP A 355 -12.17 -46.28 -3.97
N SER A 356 -12.62 -46.59 -2.73
CA SER A 356 -13.69 -47.56 -2.50
C SER A 356 -15.10 -47.04 -2.86
N LEU A 357 -15.31 -45.72 -2.76
CA LEU A 357 -16.59 -45.07 -3.12
C LEU A 357 -16.78 -44.90 -4.64
N MET A 358 -15.68 -44.93 -5.40
CA MET A 358 -15.74 -44.83 -6.88
C MET A 358 -15.96 -46.19 -7.56
N LYS A 359 -15.85 -47.32 -6.82
CA LYS A 359 -16.05 -48.67 -7.39
C LYS A 359 -17.48 -49.18 -7.32
N ASP A 360 -18.38 -48.55 -6.57
CA ASP A 360 -19.78 -48.92 -6.42
C ASP A 360 -20.75 -48.12 -7.31
N GLY A 361 -20.25 -47.45 -8.33
CA GLY A 361 -21.01 -46.58 -9.24
C GLY A 361 -21.19 -47.15 -10.64
N ASP A 362 -21.37 -48.49 -10.80
CA ASP A 362 -21.89 -49.08 -12.03
C ASP A 362 -23.23 -49.77 -11.77
N VAL A 363 -24.20 -49.47 -12.69
CA VAL A 363 -25.53 -50.10 -12.87
C VAL A 363 -26.68 -49.40 -12.14
N VAL A 364 -27.35 -48.44 -12.75
CA VAL A 364 -28.58 -48.61 -13.57
C VAL A 364 -28.81 -47.32 -14.35
#